data_ac5796f56f5fb3ed6ba51533eb15ba2c
#
_entry.id   ac5796f56f5fb3ed6ba51533eb15ba2c
#
_cell.length_a   1.000
_cell.length_b   1.000
_cell.length_c   1.000
_cell.angle_alpha   90.00
_cell.angle_beta   90.00
_cell.angle_gamma   90.00
#
_symmetry.space_group_name_H-M   'P 1'
#
loop_
_entity.id
_entity.type
_entity.pdbx_description
1 polymer ?
#
loop_
_entity_poly.entity_id
_entity_poly.type
_entity_poly.pdbx_seq_one_letter_code
_entity_poly.pdbx_strand_id
1 'polypeptide(L)'
;MRLRFFNKQVFTMLAVLTLVVLAAVGSSAFLADDMLEARREFDRHNLFRILAPDSFTNDLIIDSFVLPHKASAAQLINLELLGLRRDRLAYIARKDTEVLAVILPLTIDDGFNGYLDLLLGVDMMGKIQAARVLAPPRTANLYGEIDIVDSRWMADFSGSGMRELRQSTWKPIKHDDGFDQFVGASITPKAVARGMYDALVFFQSNRVVLMQGRSQP
;
A
#
# COMPACT_ATOMS: atom_id res chain seq x y z
N MET A 1 48.27 -31.85 -34.93
CA MET A 1 48.17 -32.04 -33.47
C MET A 1 47.66 -30.81 -32.73
N ARG A 2 47.65 -29.57 -33.29
CA ARG A 2 47.17 -28.34 -32.64
C ARG A 2 45.64 -28.14 -32.59
N LEU A 3 44.87 -28.70 -33.47
CA LEU A 3 43.42 -28.56 -33.55
C LEU A 3 42.64 -29.26 -32.41
N ARG A 4 43.17 -30.35 -31.87
CA ARG A 4 42.53 -31.08 -30.75
C ARG A 4 42.63 -30.35 -29.37
N PHE A 5 43.69 -29.57 -29.16
CA PHE A 5 43.88 -28.80 -27.93
C PHE A 5 42.99 -27.57 -27.91
N PHE A 6 42.82 -26.93 -29.05
CA PHE A 6 41.94 -25.74 -29.19
C PHE A 6 40.47 -26.10 -28.86
N ASN A 7 40.03 -27.27 -29.32
CA ASN A 7 38.67 -27.74 -29.06
C ASN A 7 38.39 -28.06 -27.58
N LYS A 8 39.37 -28.54 -26.83
CA LYS A 8 39.22 -28.78 -25.36
C LYS A 8 39.14 -27.49 -24.55
N GLN A 9 39.96 -26.52 -24.87
CA GLN A 9 39.93 -25.18 -24.18
C GLN A 9 38.64 -24.44 -24.46
N VAL A 10 38.15 -24.45 -25.68
CA VAL A 10 36.86 -23.86 -26.04
C VAL A 10 35.72 -24.56 -25.31
N PHE A 11 35.75 -25.88 -25.22
CA PHE A 11 34.72 -26.65 -24.51
C PHE A 11 34.74 -26.37 -23.01
N THR A 12 35.91 -26.27 -22.37
CA THR A 12 36.02 -25.93 -20.94
C THR A 12 35.57 -24.49 -20.68
N MET A 13 35.90 -23.51 -21.51
CA MET A 13 35.42 -22.15 -21.40
C MET A 13 33.88 -22.07 -21.54
N LEU A 14 33.32 -22.82 -22.48
CA LEU A 14 31.86 -22.87 -22.69
C LEU A 14 31.17 -23.49 -21.46
N ALA A 15 31.71 -24.58 -20.92
CA ALA A 15 31.20 -25.23 -19.71
C ALA A 15 31.23 -24.33 -18.47
N VAL A 16 32.35 -23.58 -18.27
CA VAL A 16 32.47 -22.62 -17.17
C VAL A 16 31.49 -21.47 -17.36
N LEU A 17 31.36 -20.92 -18.58
CA LEU A 17 30.40 -19.87 -18.88
C LEU A 17 28.96 -20.30 -18.58
N THR A 18 28.60 -21.51 -19.00
CA THR A 18 27.27 -22.07 -18.74
C THR A 18 27.02 -22.23 -17.23
N LEU A 19 28.01 -22.68 -16.48
CA LEU A 19 27.90 -22.83 -15.03
C LEU A 19 27.73 -21.48 -14.33
N VAL A 20 28.46 -20.45 -14.77
CA VAL A 20 28.33 -19.09 -14.23
C VAL A 20 26.95 -18.49 -14.54
N VAL A 21 26.45 -18.71 -15.76
CA VAL A 21 25.10 -18.24 -16.13
C VAL A 21 24.03 -18.96 -15.31
N LEU A 22 24.13 -20.27 -15.13
CA LEU A 22 23.21 -21.05 -14.30
C LEU A 22 23.24 -20.61 -12.83
N ALA A 23 24.44 -20.33 -12.28
CA ALA A 23 24.60 -19.82 -10.93
C ALA A 23 24.00 -18.41 -10.78
N ALA A 24 24.19 -17.53 -11.77
CA ALA A 24 23.62 -16.20 -11.77
C ALA A 24 22.09 -16.22 -11.84
N VAL A 25 21.52 -17.07 -12.70
CA VAL A 25 20.06 -17.22 -12.83
C VAL A 25 19.48 -17.84 -11.56
N GLY A 26 20.13 -18.86 -11.00
CA GLY A 26 19.68 -19.49 -9.75
C GLY A 26 19.71 -18.52 -8.57
N SER A 27 20.78 -17.72 -8.43
CA SER A 27 20.89 -16.71 -7.35
C SER A 27 19.87 -15.58 -7.54
N SER A 28 19.58 -15.15 -8.76
CA SER A 28 18.57 -14.10 -9.00
C SER A 28 17.15 -14.58 -8.68
N ALA A 29 16.83 -15.83 -8.95
CA ALA A 29 15.54 -16.43 -8.59
C ALA A 29 15.37 -16.51 -7.06
N PHE A 30 16.42 -16.95 -6.35
CA PHE A 30 16.41 -17.03 -4.88
C PHE A 30 16.24 -15.66 -4.23
N LEU A 31 16.95 -14.63 -4.71
CA LEU A 31 16.81 -13.26 -4.23
C LEU A 31 15.43 -12.66 -4.54
N ALA A 32 14.83 -13.03 -5.66
CA ALA A 32 13.48 -12.59 -6.02
C ALA A 32 12.42 -13.17 -5.08
N ASP A 33 12.55 -14.44 -4.70
CA ASP A 33 11.63 -15.09 -3.76
C ASP A 33 11.73 -14.46 -2.36
N ASP A 34 12.94 -14.24 -1.84
CA ASP A 34 13.15 -13.58 -0.54
C ASP A 34 12.56 -12.17 -0.52
N MET A 35 12.72 -11.42 -1.62
CA MET A 35 12.14 -10.07 -1.72
C MET A 35 10.62 -10.10 -1.79
N LEU A 36 10.03 -11.08 -2.46
CA LEU A 36 8.59 -11.26 -2.53
C LEU A 36 7.99 -11.63 -1.17
N GLU A 37 8.66 -12.52 -0.42
CA GLU A 37 8.23 -12.91 0.92
C GLU A 37 8.33 -11.75 1.90
N ALA A 38 9.44 -11.01 1.90
CA ALA A 38 9.60 -9.81 2.73
C ALA A 38 8.53 -8.75 2.42
N ARG A 39 8.15 -8.61 1.15
CA ARG A 39 7.08 -7.70 0.76
C ARG A 39 5.71 -8.18 1.22
N ARG A 40 5.40 -9.48 1.10
CA ARG A 40 4.15 -10.06 1.60
C ARG A 40 4.02 -9.90 3.11
N GLU A 41 5.11 -10.11 3.84
CA GLU A 41 5.12 -9.93 5.30
C GLU A 41 4.92 -8.47 5.68
N PHE A 42 5.56 -7.53 4.99
CA PHE A 42 5.34 -6.10 5.19
C PHE A 42 3.88 -5.72 4.92
N ASP A 43 3.30 -6.20 3.82
CA ASP A 43 1.90 -5.93 3.48
C ASP A 43 0.96 -6.55 4.52
N ARG A 44 1.19 -7.81 4.93
CA ARG A 44 0.40 -8.49 5.97
C ARG A 44 0.44 -7.75 7.30
N HIS A 45 1.62 -7.32 7.75
CA HIS A 45 1.77 -6.55 8.97
C HIS A 45 0.95 -5.25 8.93
N ASN A 46 1.01 -4.50 7.83
CA ASN A 46 0.24 -3.28 7.68
C ASN A 46 -1.27 -3.52 7.61
N LEU A 47 -1.70 -4.60 6.95
CA LEU A 47 -3.12 -4.98 6.86
C LEU A 47 -3.69 -5.35 8.23
N PHE A 48 -2.97 -6.11 9.04
CA PHE A 48 -3.40 -6.52 10.39
C PHE A 48 -3.48 -5.34 11.38
N ARG A 49 -2.81 -4.24 11.09
CA ARG A 49 -2.97 -3.00 11.86
C ARG A 49 -4.16 -2.15 11.42
N ILE A 50 -4.77 -2.46 10.29
CA ILE A 50 -5.99 -1.81 9.81
C ILE A 50 -7.23 -2.58 10.27
N LEU A 51 -7.18 -3.90 10.15
CA LEU A 51 -8.25 -4.80 10.56
C LEU A 51 -7.69 -5.86 11.49
N ALA A 52 -8.32 -6.03 12.64
CA ALA A 52 -7.95 -7.09 13.57
C ALA A 52 -8.07 -8.46 12.89
N PRO A 53 -7.07 -9.36 13.02
CA PRO A 53 -7.08 -10.67 12.35
C PRO A 53 -8.32 -11.52 12.65
N ASP A 54 -8.89 -11.37 13.84
CA ASP A 54 -10.08 -12.11 14.27
C ASP A 54 -11.40 -11.56 13.66
N SER A 55 -11.34 -10.42 12.98
CA SER A 55 -12.53 -9.78 12.41
C SER A 55 -12.96 -10.37 11.07
N PHE A 56 -12.07 -11.06 10.35
CA PHE A 56 -12.30 -11.63 9.02
C PHE A 56 -11.80 -13.07 8.94
N THR A 57 -12.27 -13.84 7.94
CA THR A 57 -11.95 -15.28 7.80
C THR A 57 -11.14 -15.61 6.54
N ASN A 58 -11.06 -14.69 5.57
CA ASN A 58 -10.32 -14.91 4.32
C ASN A 58 -8.86 -14.48 4.42
N ASP A 59 -8.03 -14.92 3.47
CA ASP A 59 -6.66 -14.41 3.30
C ASP A 59 -6.70 -13.12 2.45
N LEU A 60 -6.37 -11.98 3.08
CA LEU A 60 -6.38 -10.66 2.44
C LEU A 60 -5.39 -10.57 1.25
N ILE A 61 -4.28 -11.31 1.29
CA ILE A 61 -3.29 -11.29 0.21
C ILE A 61 -3.85 -11.97 -1.04
N ILE A 62 -4.59 -13.06 -0.85
CA ILE A 62 -5.22 -13.80 -1.94
C ILE A 62 -6.44 -13.03 -2.47
N ASP A 63 -7.28 -12.50 -1.57
CA ASP A 63 -8.46 -11.73 -1.94
C ASP A 63 -8.11 -10.25 -2.16
N SER A 64 -7.25 -10.03 -3.14
CA SER A 64 -6.76 -8.71 -3.53
C SER A 64 -6.90 -8.51 -5.03
N PHE A 65 -6.95 -7.24 -5.46
CA PHE A 65 -6.98 -6.89 -6.88
C PHE A 65 -6.15 -5.64 -7.15
N VAL A 66 -5.65 -5.54 -8.39
CA VAL A 66 -4.82 -4.41 -8.80
C VAL A 66 -5.68 -3.19 -9.11
N LEU A 67 -5.37 -2.07 -8.46
CA LEU A 67 -5.82 -0.73 -8.84
C LEU A 67 -4.74 -0.11 -9.72
N PRO A 68 -5.01 0.13 -11.01
CA PRO A 68 -4.04 0.76 -11.90
C PRO A 68 -3.89 2.23 -11.55
N HIS A 69 -2.70 2.78 -11.72
CA HIS A 69 -2.44 4.21 -11.48
C HIS A 69 -2.91 5.12 -12.63
N LYS A 70 -3.19 4.55 -13.79
CA LYS A 70 -3.76 5.27 -14.95
C LYS A 70 -5.10 4.66 -15.30
N ALA A 71 -6.06 5.51 -15.63
CA ALA A 71 -7.33 5.08 -16.18
C ALA A 71 -7.09 4.27 -17.46
N SER A 72 -7.06 2.99 -17.31
CA SER A 72 -7.08 1.98 -18.35
C SER A 72 -8.50 1.46 -18.39
N ALA A 73 -8.89 0.66 -19.38
CA ALA A 73 -10.23 0.11 -19.61
C ALA A 73 -10.91 -0.58 -18.38
N ALA A 74 -10.45 -0.30 -17.17
CA ALA A 74 -11.04 -0.73 -15.92
C ALA A 74 -12.40 -0.06 -15.73
N GLN A 75 -13.39 -0.82 -15.34
CA GLN A 75 -14.76 -0.36 -15.04
C GLN A 75 -14.85 0.51 -13.75
N LEU A 76 -13.72 1.07 -13.31
CA LEU A 76 -13.63 1.88 -12.09
C LEU A 76 -13.76 3.36 -12.42
N ILE A 77 -14.65 4.03 -11.71
CA ILE A 77 -14.96 5.48 -11.87
C ILE A 77 -14.13 6.26 -10.85
N ASN A 78 -13.63 7.44 -11.26
CA ASN A 78 -12.92 8.38 -10.39
C ASN A 78 -11.65 7.77 -9.74
N LEU A 79 -10.93 6.93 -10.47
CA LEU A 79 -9.71 6.28 -9.99
C LEU A 79 -8.62 7.30 -9.61
N GLU A 80 -8.60 8.43 -10.28
CA GLU A 80 -7.69 9.55 -10.03
C GLU A 80 -7.78 10.11 -8.61
N LEU A 81 -8.94 9.95 -7.94
CA LEU A 81 -9.13 10.38 -6.55
C LEU A 81 -8.25 9.64 -5.55
N LEU A 82 -7.70 8.49 -5.92
CA LEU A 82 -6.76 7.75 -5.08
C LEU A 82 -5.32 8.30 -5.19
N GLY A 83 -5.03 9.18 -6.15
CA GLY A 83 -3.72 9.79 -6.36
C GLY A 83 -2.58 8.80 -6.63
N LEU A 84 -2.89 7.58 -7.11
CA LEU A 84 -1.90 6.50 -7.24
C LEU A 84 -0.81 6.87 -8.24
N ARG A 85 0.45 6.76 -7.84
CA ARG A 85 1.64 7.00 -8.68
C ARG A 85 2.14 5.75 -9.38
N ARG A 86 1.67 4.58 -8.97
CA ARG A 86 1.96 3.24 -9.50
C ARG A 86 0.79 2.32 -9.21
N ASP A 87 0.75 1.20 -9.87
CA ASP A 87 -0.25 0.18 -9.59
C ASP A 87 -0.11 -0.33 -8.15
N ARG A 88 -1.21 -0.45 -7.44
CA ARG A 88 -1.28 -0.85 -6.04
C ARG A 88 -2.38 -1.90 -5.85
N LEU A 89 -2.24 -2.70 -4.82
CA LEU A 89 -3.27 -3.68 -4.44
C LEU A 89 -4.29 -3.04 -3.51
N ALA A 90 -5.57 -3.30 -3.79
CA ALA A 90 -6.65 -3.19 -2.83
C ALA A 90 -6.99 -4.59 -2.31
N TYR A 91 -7.46 -4.67 -1.07
CA TYR A 91 -7.72 -5.93 -0.38
C TYR A 91 -9.16 -5.96 0.11
N ILE A 92 -9.77 -7.14 0.09
CA ILE A 92 -11.14 -7.34 0.53
C ILE A 92 -11.14 -8.22 1.77
N ALA A 93 -11.66 -7.71 2.86
CA ALA A 93 -11.88 -8.47 4.08
C ALA A 93 -13.28 -9.07 4.08
N ARG A 94 -13.37 -10.39 4.26
CA ARG A 94 -14.63 -11.14 4.30
C ARG A 94 -14.75 -11.93 5.59
N LYS A 95 -15.99 -12.07 6.02
CA LYS A 95 -16.37 -13.08 7.00
C LYS A 95 -17.28 -14.06 6.28
N ASP A 96 -16.77 -15.27 6.06
CA ASP A 96 -17.41 -16.27 5.20
C ASP A 96 -17.63 -15.72 3.77
N THR A 97 -18.85 -15.47 3.37
CA THR A 97 -19.20 -14.91 2.05
C THR A 97 -19.48 -13.41 2.08
N GLU A 98 -19.58 -12.80 3.26
CA GLU A 98 -19.95 -11.41 3.41
C GLU A 98 -18.69 -10.50 3.38
N VAL A 99 -18.73 -9.44 2.59
CA VAL A 99 -17.68 -8.40 2.59
C VAL A 99 -17.87 -7.50 3.79
N LEU A 100 -16.86 -7.43 4.65
CA LEU A 100 -16.85 -6.58 5.83
C LEU A 100 -16.24 -5.21 5.57
N ALA A 101 -15.13 -5.21 4.86
CA ALA A 101 -14.37 -4.00 4.58
C ALA A 101 -13.54 -4.16 3.30
N VAL A 102 -13.20 -3.01 2.72
CA VAL A 102 -12.22 -2.91 1.63
C VAL A 102 -11.06 -2.05 2.11
N ILE A 103 -9.84 -2.50 1.88
CA ILE A 103 -8.64 -1.74 2.20
C ILE A 103 -8.12 -1.14 0.89
N LEU A 104 -8.16 0.18 0.80
CA LEU A 104 -7.77 0.94 -0.38
C LEU A 104 -6.39 1.57 -0.19
N PRO A 105 -5.49 1.45 -1.17
CA PRO A 105 -4.30 2.28 -1.23
C PRO A 105 -4.65 3.67 -1.74
N LEU A 106 -4.01 4.68 -1.18
CA LEU A 106 -4.07 6.04 -1.70
C LEU A 106 -2.72 6.72 -1.56
N THR A 107 -2.46 7.73 -2.39
CA THR A 107 -1.28 8.58 -2.30
C THR A 107 -1.73 10.04 -2.18
N ILE A 108 -1.16 10.75 -1.23
CA ILE A 108 -1.42 12.16 -0.98
C ILE A 108 -0.19 12.93 -1.43
N ASP A 109 -0.35 13.80 -2.41
CA ASP A 109 0.77 14.54 -3.01
C ASP A 109 1.09 15.85 -2.27
N ASP A 110 0.13 16.40 -1.53
CA ASP A 110 0.21 17.71 -0.88
C ASP A 110 0.76 17.65 0.56
N GLY A 111 1.49 16.60 0.93
CA GLY A 111 2.18 16.54 2.22
C GLY A 111 3.30 17.57 2.32
N PHE A 112 3.58 18.10 3.53
CA PHE A 112 4.59 19.14 3.75
C PHE A 112 5.99 18.73 3.22
N ASN A 113 6.36 17.46 3.42
CA ASN A 113 7.66 16.91 2.98
C ASN A 113 7.52 16.02 1.73
N GLY A 114 6.46 16.16 0.95
CA GLY A 114 6.21 15.37 -0.24
C GLY A 114 5.01 14.44 -0.13
N TYR A 115 5.01 13.40 -0.94
CA TYR A 115 3.89 12.46 -0.99
C TYR A 115 3.88 11.47 0.17
N LEU A 116 2.66 11.08 0.55
CA LEU A 116 2.39 10.08 1.58
C LEU A 116 1.61 8.92 0.94
N ASP A 117 2.15 7.72 1.02
CA ASP A 117 1.41 6.50 0.68
C ASP A 117 0.66 6.00 1.91
N LEU A 118 -0.65 5.74 1.78
CA LEU A 118 -1.50 5.23 2.85
C LEU A 118 -2.25 3.97 2.43
N LEU A 119 -2.68 3.22 3.45
CA LEU A 119 -3.77 2.25 3.35
C LEU A 119 -4.95 2.73 4.19
N LEU A 120 -6.14 2.65 3.63
CA LEU A 120 -7.40 3.07 4.24
C LEU A 120 -8.36 1.90 4.29
N GLY A 121 -8.69 1.40 5.47
CA GLY A 121 -9.76 0.43 5.68
C GLY A 121 -11.11 1.12 5.73
N VAL A 122 -12.03 0.72 4.85
CA VAL A 122 -13.39 1.28 4.73
C VAL A 122 -14.39 0.16 4.91
N ASP A 123 -15.32 0.32 5.84
CA ASP A 123 -16.43 -0.64 6.01
C ASP A 123 -17.51 -0.47 4.94
N MET A 124 -18.45 -1.38 4.94
CA MET A 124 -19.53 -1.39 3.96
C MET A 124 -20.53 -0.24 4.12
N MET A 125 -20.46 0.52 5.21
CA MET A 125 -21.24 1.75 5.41
C MET A 125 -20.50 3.00 4.92
N GLY A 126 -19.26 2.86 4.45
CA GLY A 126 -18.40 3.98 4.03
C GLY A 126 -17.75 4.72 5.20
N LYS A 127 -17.57 4.04 6.33
CA LYS A 127 -16.85 4.56 7.49
C LYS A 127 -15.42 4.04 7.50
N ILE A 128 -14.49 4.89 7.89
CA ILE A 128 -13.08 4.54 8.06
C ILE A 128 -12.96 3.62 9.27
N GLN A 129 -12.44 2.43 9.08
CA GLN A 129 -12.09 1.52 10.16
C GLN A 129 -10.75 1.93 10.79
N ALA A 130 -9.75 2.10 9.95
CA ALA A 130 -8.45 2.63 10.31
C ALA A 130 -7.73 3.13 9.06
N ALA A 131 -6.70 3.95 9.28
CA ALA A 131 -5.79 4.39 8.25
C ALA A 131 -4.34 4.22 8.70
N ARG A 132 -3.45 3.90 7.78
CA ARG A 132 -2.05 3.69 8.07
C ARG A 132 -1.16 4.30 7.00
N VAL A 133 -0.15 5.05 7.42
CA VAL A 133 0.90 5.54 6.54
C VAL A 133 1.87 4.39 6.23
N LEU A 134 2.16 4.20 4.95
CA LEU A 134 3.15 3.24 4.48
C LEU A 134 4.48 3.98 4.29
N ALA A 135 5.33 3.97 5.30
CA ALA A 135 6.69 4.48 5.19
C ALA A 135 7.67 3.31 5.13
N PRO A 136 8.50 3.21 4.08
CA PRO A 136 9.63 2.30 4.13
C PRO A 136 10.58 2.73 5.28
N PRO A 137 11.26 1.78 5.95
CA PRO A 137 12.09 2.07 7.13
C PRO A 137 13.13 3.18 6.96
N ARG A 138 13.52 3.47 5.70
CA ARG A 138 14.51 4.52 5.35
C ARG A 138 13.90 5.92 5.21
N THR A 139 12.57 6.06 5.21
CA THR A 139 11.87 7.34 5.01
C THR A 139 11.21 7.86 6.28
N ALA A 140 11.30 7.15 7.39
CA ALA A 140 10.75 7.58 8.68
C ALA A 140 11.24 8.98 9.10
N ASN A 141 12.48 9.34 8.76
CA ASN A 141 13.07 10.64 9.08
C ASN A 141 12.64 11.79 8.14
N LEU A 142 11.89 11.52 7.04
CA LEU A 142 11.43 12.57 6.13
C LEU A 142 10.33 13.45 6.73
N TYR A 143 9.69 13.01 7.80
CA TYR A 143 8.57 13.71 8.43
C TYR A 143 8.95 14.46 9.71
N GLY A 144 10.27 14.61 9.98
CA GLY A 144 10.80 15.23 11.19
C GLY A 144 10.79 14.28 12.38
N GLU A 145 10.75 14.83 13.59
CA GLU A 145 10.80 14.06 14.84
C GLU A 145 9.50 13.30 15.16
N ILE A 146 8.43 13.52 14.36
CA ILE A 146 7.15 12.87 14.58
C ILE A 146 7.05 11.61 13.77
N ASP A 147 6.91 10.50 14.45
CA ASP A 147 6.58 9.22 13.84
C ASP A 147 5.12 9.20 13.40
N ILE A 148 4.84 9.74 12.20
CA ILE A 148 3.50 9.72 11.59
C ILE A 148 2.99 8.28 11.41
N VAL A 149 3.90 7.32 11.27
CA VAL A 149 3.56 5.91 11.00
C VAL A 149 2.89 5.27 12.22
N ASP A 150 3.40 5.54 13.42
CA ASP A 150 2.90 4.95 14.66
C ASP A 150 2.15 5.96 15.56
N SER A 151 1.94 7.19 15.10
CA SER A 151 1.26 8.20 15.89
C SER A 151 -0.23 7.88 16.09
N ARG A 152 -0.73 8.20 17.28
CA ARG A 152 -2.17 8.11 17.62
C ARG A 152 -3.05 8.99 16.75
N TRP A 153 -2.46 9.99 16.10
CA TRP A 153 -3.18 10.94 15.26
C TRP A 153 -3.98 10.25 14.15
N MET A 154 -3.44 9.20 13.54
CA MET A 154 -4.17 8.44 12.51
C MET A 154 -5.40 7.72 13.07
N ALA A 155 -5.44 7.43 14.36
CA ALA A 155 -6.59 6.80 15.01
C ALA A 155 -7.80 7.74 15.10
N ASP A 156 -7.60 9.06 15.07
CA ASP A 156 -8.69 10.05 15.13
C ASP A 156 -9.61 9.99 13.89
N PHE A 157 -9.14 9.40 12.80
CA PHE A 157 -9.96 9.19 11.59
C PHE A 157 -10.91 7.98 11.70
N SER A 158 -10.71 7.09 12.66
CA SER A 158 -11.57 5.91 12.84
C SER A 158 -13.02 6.33 13.14
N GLY A 159 -13.96 5.64 12.52
CA GLY A 159 -15.39 5.94 12.60
C GLY A 159 -15.86 7.13 11.76
N SER A 160 -14.93 7.90 11.18
CA SER A 160 -15.27 9.03 10.31
C SER A 160 -15.76 8.57 8.95
N GLY A 161 -16.75 9.27 8.40
CA GLY A 161 -17.18 9.15 7.02
C GLY A 161 -16.99 10.46 6.27
N MET A 162 -17.49 10.54 5.04
CA MET A 162 -17.37 11.73 4.20
C MET A 162 -17.89 13.01 4.88
N ARG A 163 -18.95 12.93 5.67
CA ARG A 163 -19.54 14.08 6.35
C ARG A 163 -18.62 14.63 7.42
N GLU A 164 -18.07 13.75 8.26
CA GLU A 164 -17.15 14.10 9.32
C GLU A 164 -15.86 14.67 8.77
N LEU A 165 -15.29 14.03 7.74
CA LEU A 165 -14.07 14.51 7.05
C LEU A 165 -14.24 15.92 6.44
N ARG A 166 -15.43 16.22 5.92
CA ARG A 166 -15.71 17.52 5.30
C ARG A 166 -15.96 18.63 6.32
N GLN A 167 -16.51 18.30 7.50
CA GLN A 167 -16.91 19.26 8.53
C GLN A 167 -15.84 19.51 9.59
N SER A 168 -14.88 18.61 9.75
CA SER A 168 -13.91 18.74 10.81
C SER A 168 -12.83 19.77 10.50
N THR A 169 -12.61 20.67 11.43
CA THR A 169 -11.38 21.45 11.55
C THR A 169 -10.35 20.53 12.19
N TRP A 170 -9.51 19.90 11.36
CA TRP A 170 -8.47 19.01 11.84
C TRP A 170 -7.51 19.77 12.75
N LYS A 171 -7.37 19.28 13.98
CA LYS A 171 -6.42 19.84 14.92
C LYS A 171 -5.01 19.61 14.41
N PRO A 172 -4.11 20.58 14.56
CA PRO A 172 -2.69 20.38 14.26
C PRO A 172 -2.17 19.18 15.05
N ILE A 173 -1.26 18.42 14.44
CA ILE A 173 -0.52 17.38 15.15
C ILE A 173 0.28 18.08 16.25
N LYS A 174 0.11 17.66 17.50
CA LYS A 174 0.84 18.18 18.64
C LYS A 174 1.88 17.16 19.08
N HIS A 175 3.04 17.62 19.46
CA HIS A 175 4.00 16.81 20.19
C HIS A 175 3.42 16.47 21.58
N ASP A 176 3.79 15.34 22.18
CA ASP A 176 3.29 14.88 23.49
C ASP A 176 3.50 15.91 24.61
N ASP A 177 4.50 16.79 24.48
CA ASP A 177 4.81 17.85 25.44
C ASP A 177 3.96 19.12 25.28
N GLY A 178 3.05 19.17 24.34
CA GLY A 178 2.05 20.23 24.19
C GLY A 178 2.55 21.57 23.66
N PHE A 179 3.84 21.74 23.39
CA PHE A 179 4.43 23.06 23.17
C PHE A 179 4.87 23.36 21.72
N ASP A 180 5.18 22.39 20.88
CA ASP A 180 5.71 22.69 19.54
C ASP A 180 4.79 22.26 18.42
N GLN A 181 4.24 23.27 17.73
CA GLN A 181 3.69 23.10 16.39
C GLN A 181 4.88 23.04 15.43
N PHE A 182 5.22 21.85 14.94
CA PHE A 182 6.24 21.76 13.90
C PHE A 182 5.73 22.32 12.57
N VAL A 183 6.67 22.76 11.74
CA VAL A 183 6.37 23.24 10.40
C VAL A 183 5.68 22.11 9.61
N GLY A 184 4.47 22.36 9.08
CA GLY A 184 3.65 21.32 8.42
C GLY A 184 2.56 20.68 9.27
N ALA A 185 2.51 20.97 10.58
CA ALA A 185 1.50 20.44 11.52
C ALA A 185 0.03 20.65 11.07
N SER A 186 -0.23 21.67 10.26
CA SER A 186 -1.57 21.98 9.74
C SER A 186 -1.76 21.53 8.29
N ILE A 187 -0.69 21.51 7.50
CA ILE A 187 -0.74 21.20 6.05
C ILE A 187 -0.99 19.71 5.85
N THR A 188 -0.16 18.88 6.45
CA THR A 188 -0.26 17.43 6.30
C THR A 188 -1.60 16.86 6.78
N PRO A 189 -2.14 17.22 7.96
CA PRO A 189 -3.46 16.75 8.38
C PRO A 189 -4.59 17.11 7.44
N LYS A 190 -4.58 18.33 6.89
CA LYS A 190 -5.59 18.76 5.91
C LYS A 190 -5.48 17.96 4.61
N ALA A 191 -4.27 17.74 4.12
CA ALA A 191 -4.01 16.95 2.92
C ALA A 191 -4.46 15.50 3.11
N VAL A 192 -4.16 14.90 4.27
CA VAL A 192 -4.57 13.54 4.62
C VAL A 192 -6.09 13.44 4.70
N ALA A 193 -6.76 14.35 5.42
CA ALA A 193 -8.22 14.35 5.53
C ALA A 193 -8.91 14.50 4.16
N ARG A 194 -8.36 15.35 3.29
CA ARG A 194 -8.83 15.50 1.91
C ARG A 194 -8.64 14.23 1.10
N GLY A 195 -7.45 13.64 1.11
CA GLY A 195 -7.18 12.40 0.39
C GLY A 195 -8.05 11.23 0.88
N MET A 196 -8.29 11.13 2.18
CA MET A 196 -9.24 10.14 2.72
C MET A 196 -10.68 10.41 2.27
N TYR A 197 -11.11 11.67 2.23
CA TYR A 197 -12.41 12.04 1.68
C TYR A 197 -12.54 11.61 0.21
N ASP A 198 -11.54 11.92 -0.61
CA ASP A 198 -11.49 11.55 -2.03
C ASP A 198 -11.51 10.02 -2.20
N ALA A 199 -10.81 9.28 -1.36
CA ALA A 199 -10.85 7.82 -1.35
C ALA A 199 -12.23 7.27 -0.95
N LEU A 200 -12.96 7.91 -0.04
CA LEU A 200 -14.33 7.54 0.28
C LEU A 200 -15.30 7.84 -0.87
N VAL A 201 -15.09 8.92 -1.61
CA VAL A 201 -15.86 9.22 -2.84
C VAL A 201 -15.61 8.12 -3.88
N PHE A 202 -14.35 7.74 -4.10
CA PHE A 202 -14.00 6.62 -4.96
C PHE A 202 -14.68 5.32 -4.52
N PHE A 203 -14.60 4.98 -3.23
CA PHE A 203 -15.25 3.80 -2.66
C PHE A 203 -16.75 3.80 -2.95
N GLN A 204 -17.43 4.90 -2.67
CA GLN A 204 -18.88 5.01 -2.87
C GLN A 204 -19.27 4.87 -4.35
N SER A 205 -18.47 5.44 -5.25
CA SER A 205 -18.70 5.35 -6.70
C SER A 205 -18.50 3.94 -7.25
N ASN A 206 -17.67 3.14 -6.61
CA ASN A 206 -17.29 1.80 -7.08
C ASN A 206 -17.72 0.68 -6.14
N ARG A 207 -18.54 0.97 -5.13
CA ARG A 207 -18.89 0.04 -4.05
C ARG A 207 -19.32 -1.34 -4.57
N VAL A 208 -20.20 -1.38 -5.57
CA VAL A 208 -20.71 -2.63 -6.13
C VAL A 208 -19.59 -3.47 -6.77
N VAL A 209 -18.75 -2.82 -7.57
CA VAL A 209 -17.61 -3.47 -8.25
C VAL A 209 -16.58 -3.97 -7.23
N LEU A 210 -16.28 -3.15 -6.21
CA LEU A 210 -15.33 -3.50 -5.15
C LEU A 210 -15.82 -4.67 -4.30
N MET A 211 -17.14 -4.76 -4.05
CA MET A 211 -17.73 -5.87 -3.28
C MET A 211 -17.70 -7.20 -4.03
N GLN A 212 -17.87 -7.17 -5.35
CA GLN A 212 -17.90 -8.40 -6.14
C GLN A 212 -16.54 -9.09 -6.17
N GLY A 213 -15.44 -8.33 -5.80
CA GLY A 213 -14.10 -8.79 -6.07
C GLY A 213 -14.00 -9.10 -7.57
N ARG A 214 -12.90 -8.85 -8.20
CA ARG A 214 -12.80 -9.20 -9.60
C ARG A 214 -13.06 -10.70 -9.76
N SER A 215 -14.24 -11.09 -10.24
CA SER A 215 -14.37 -12.36 -10.92
C SER A 215 -13.36 -12.28 -12.05
N GLN A 216 -12.22 -12.95 -11.89
CA GLN A 216 -11.24 -13.03 -12.98
C GLN A 216 -11.95 -13.62 -14.20
N PRO A 217 -11.73 -13.06 -15.40
CA PRO A 217 -12.14 -13.73 -16.61
C PRO A 217 -11.37 -15.03 -16.80
#